data_3bc7047e4f0aa1eddb94e17eb17f5fbf
#
_entry.id   3bc7047e4f0aa1eddb94e17eb17f5fbf
#
_cell.length_a   1.000
_cell.length_b   1.000
_cell.length_c   1.000
_cell.angle_alpha   90.00
_cell.angle_beta   90.00
_cell.angle_gamma   90.00
#
_symmetry.space_group_name_H-M   'P 1'
#
loop_
_entity.id
_entity.type
_entity.pdbx_description
1 polymer ?
#
loop_
_entity_poly.entity_id
_entity_poly.type
_entity_poly.pdbx_seq_one_letter_code
_entity_poly.pdbx_strand_id
1 'polypeptide(L)'
;MNILTFDVEEWFHLLAFDNTRTEAQWGKYEVRIYENVDRILDILERTNTKATFFIIGWVAKTYPDVVKKIAAKYQIGSHTMNHQLVWQQTPEEFRKDVESSIKLLQDITGQPIECFRAPGFSIRESESWAYDILADLGIKYDCSVFPAHHAHGGMAGFGAPVPSLIKHGDVEMKEFPVTTKTILGKKIVFSGGGYFRLVPYRLLKSWSAECANGYANHMVPRIWHDKAGNVVMGDDGFPVTRNVGYLLSYIHPRDLDGGQPMLEGLPLKRKFKSYVGVKGAAEKLRYYLKDFKFVDVKTAADNICWEKVPVVTI
;
A
#
# COMPACT_ATOMS: atom_id res chain seq x y z
N MET A 1 15.20 2.55 -3.28
CA MET A 1 14.34 1.36 -3.08
C MET A 1 12.92 1.75 -3.45
N ASN A 2 12.35 1.12 -4.48
CA ASN A 2 11.01 1.47 -4.95
C ASN A 2 10.08 0.29 -4.70
N ILE A 3 8.94 0.53 -4.05
CA ILE A 3 7.95 -0.48 -3.67
C ILE A 3 6.64 -0.20 -4.40
N LEU A 4 6.07 -1.24 -5.03
CA LEU A 4 4.77 -1.15 -5.68
C LEU A 4 3.75 -1.96 -4.92
N THR A 5 2.60 -1.36 -4.65
CA THR A 5 1.50 -2.01 -3.95
C THR A 5 0.18 -1.78 -4.67
N PHE A 6 -0.73 -2.74 -4.53
CA PHE A 6 -2.10 -2.63 -5.02
C PHE A 6 -3.07 -2.90 -3.88
N ASP A 7 -4.05 -2.02 -3.73
CA ASP A 7 -5.17 -2.23 -2.81
C ASP A 7 -6.32 -2.83 -3.62
N VAL A 8 -6.55 -4.15 -3.42
CA VAL A 8 -7.47 -4.94 -4.26
C VAL A 8 -8.89 -4.75 -3.78
N GLU A 9 -9.53 -3.79 -4.38
CA GLU A 9 -10.88 -3.33 -4.14
C GLU A 9 -11.70 -3.35 -5.43
N GLU A 10 -13.01 -3.50 -5.31
CA GLU A 10 -13.92 -3.20 -6.40
C GLU A 10 -14.13 -1.69 -6.55
N TRP A 11 -14.54 -1.25 -7.73
CA TRP A 11 -14.71 0.16 -8.06
C TRP A 11 -15.73 0.89 -7.18
N PHE A 12 -16.62 0.16 -6.53
CA PHE A 12 -17.65 0.68 -5.64
C PHE A 12 -17.24 0.74 -4.16
N HIS A 13 -16.10 0.21 -3.74
CA HIS A 13 -15.61 0.29 -2.35
C HIS A 13 -15.12 1.70 -2.00
N LEU A 14 -16.03 2.70 -2.07
CA LEU A 14 -15.70 4.09 -1.77
C LEU A 14 -16.03 4.44 -0.31
N LEU A 15 -15.01 4.67 0.49
CA LEU A 15 -15.07 4.93 1.93
C LEU A 15 -15.98 6.09 2.38
N ALA A 16 -16.28 7.05 1.59
CA ALA A 16 -17.06 8.22 1.99
C ALA A 16 -18.37 8.34 1.19
N PHE A 17 -18.97 7.22 0.85
CA PHE A 17 -20.22 7.20 0.13
C PHE A 17 -21.20 6.22 0.76
N ASP A 18 -22.30 6.75 1.29
CA ASP A 18 -23.25 5.97 2.09
C ASP A 18 -23.85 4.77 1.36
N ASN A 19 -24.01 4.87 0.02
CA ASN A 19 -24.58 3.79 -0.80
C ASN A 19 -23.61 2.61 -1.03
N THR A 20 -22.36 2.72 -0.60
CA THR A 20 -21.33 1.68 -0.77
C THR A 20 -20.61 1.37 0.54
N ARG A 21 -21.18 1.72 1.69
CA ARG A 21 -20.55 1.62 3.00
C ARG A 21 -20.54 0.20 3.56
N THR A 22 -21.50 -0.63 3.21
CA THR A 22 -21.70 -1.96 3.81
C THR A 22 -21.74 -3.07 2.78
N GLU A 23 -21.35 -4.29 3.19
CA GLU A 23 -21.39 -5.50 2.35
C GLU A 23 -22.76 -5.74 1.68
N ALA A 24 -23.86 -5.48 2.40
CA ALA A 24 -25.21 -5.66 1.88
C ALA A 24 -25.51 -4.79 0.64
N GLN A 25 -24.75 -3.72 0.46
CA GLN A 25 -24.89 -2.79 -0.67
C GLN A 25 -24.05 -3.20 -1.87
N TRP A 26 -23.00 -4.02 -1.69
CA TRP A 26 -21.99 -4.28 -2.72
C TRP A 26 -22.47 -5.24 -3.81
N GLY A 27 -23.25 -6.25 -3.45
CA GLY A 27 -23.71 -7.29 -4.38
C GLY A 27 -24.60 -6.80 -5.55
N LYS A 28 -25.06 -5.54 -5.52
CA LYS A 28 -25.87 -4.95 -6.60
C LYS A 28 -25.06 -4.31 -7.72
N TYR A 29 -23.76 -4.13 -7.52
CA TYR A 29 -22.90 -3.47 -8.49
C TYR A 29 -22.29 -4.46 -9.49
N GLU A 30 -22.00 -3.98 -10.70
CA GLU A 30 -21.32 -4.75 -11.72
C GLU A 30 -19.93 -5.19 -11.25
N VAL A 31 -19.62 -6.45 -11.45
CA VAL A 31 -18.31 -7.04 -11.10
C VAL A 31 -17.28 -6.67 -12.14
N ARG A 32 -16.17 -6.05 -11.72
CA ARG A 32 -15.08 -5.64 -12.60
C ARG A 32 -13.70 -6.08 -12.11
N ILE A 33 -13.65 -6.76 -10.98
CA ILE A 33 -12.40 -7.16 -10.35
C ILE A 33 -11.56 -8.08 -11.26
N TYR A 34 -12.20 -8.99 -11.99
CA TYR A 34 -11.53 -9.92 -12.89
C TYR A 34 -10.72 -9.21 -13.99
N GLU A 35 -11.39 -8.37 -14.76
CA GLU A 35 -10.76 -7.62 -15.85
C GLU A 35 -9.68 -6.67 -15.34
N ASN A 36 -9.94 -6.06 -14.18
CA ASN A 36 -9.04 -5.07 -13.62
C ASN A 36 -7.78 -5.73 -13.04
N VAL A 37 -7.91 -6.87 -12.37
CA VAL A 37 -6.77 -7.65 -11.88
C VAL A 37 -5.99 -8.23 -13.06
N ASP A 38 -6.66 -8.80 -14.06
CA ASP A 38 -5.99 -9.34 -15.25
C ASP A 38 -5.16 -8.29 -15.97
N ARG A 39 -5.68 -7.07 -16.09
CA ARG A 39 -4.95 -5.93 -16.66
C ARG A 39 -3.69 -5.58 -15.86
N ILE A 40 -3.77 -5.61 -14.52
CA ILE A 40 -2.61 -5.37 -13.64
C ILE A 40 -1.58 -6.48 -13.84
N LEU A 41 -2.00 -7.74 -13.77
CA LEU A 41 -1.10 -8.89 -13.89
C LEU A 41 -0.39 -8.91 -15.26
N ASP A 42 -1.09 -8.63 -16.35
CA ASP A 42 -0.47 -8.50 -17.69
C ASP A 42 0.60 -7.39 -17.72
N ILE A 43 0.33 -6.24 -17.11
CA ILE A 43 1.31 -5.15 -17.04
C ILE A 43 2.54 -5.55 -16.22
N LEU A 44 2.36 -6.17 -15.06
CA LEU A 44 3.45 -6.60 -14.19
C LEU A 44 4.31 -7.70 -14.84
N GLU A 45 3.69 -8.67 -15.49
CA GLU A 45 4.38 -9.75 -16.21
C GLU A 45 5.24 -9.19 -17.35
N ARG A 46 4.67 -8.33 -18.19
CA ARG A 46 5.41 -7.70 -19.32
C ARG A 46 6.57 -6.82 -18.88
N THR A 47 6.52 -6.29 -17.68
CA THR A 47 7.58 -5.42 -17.11
C THR A 47 8.51 -6.16 -16.15
N ASN A 48 8.25 -7.45 -15.90
CA ASN A 48 8.95 -8.27 -14.89
C ASN A 48 9.04 -7.54 -13.55
N THR A 49 7.91 -7.02 -13.07
CA THR A 49 7.82 -6.21 -11.86
C THR A 49 7.18 -6.99 -10.73
N LYS A 50 7.79 -6.98 -9.54
CA LYS A 50 7.20 -7.51 -8.31
C LYS A 50 6.33 -6.46 -7.65
N ALA A 51 5.29 -6.91 -6.93
CA ALA A 51 4.39 -6.05 -6.17
C ALA A 51 3.77 -6.80 -4.99
N THR A 52 3.21 -6.04 -4.03
CA THR A 52 2.38 -6.57 -2.93
C THR A 52 0.93 -6.17 -3.17
N PHE A 53 0.02 -7.12 -2.96
CA PHE A 53 -1.42 -6.93 -3.13
C PHE A 53 -2.11 -7.01 -1.77
N PHE A 54 -2.64 -5.90 -1.28
CA PHE A 54 -3.48 -5.84 -0.09
C PHE A 54 -4.92 -6.12 -0.47
N ILE A 55 -5.47 -7.23 0.00
CA ILE A 55 -6.76 -7.74 -0.45
C ILE A 55 -7.80 -7.59 0.64
N ILE A 56 -8.96 -7.02 0.30
CA ILE A 56 -10.13 -6.99 1.17
C ILE A 56 -10.65 -8.42 1.34
N GLY A 57 -10.92 -8.84 2.57
CA GLY A 57 -11.45 -10.16 2.86
C GLY A 57 -12.77 -10.46 2.15
N TRP A 58 -13.64 -9.45 1.99
CA TRP A 58 -14.86 -9.60 1.19
C TRP A 58 -14.55 -9.97 -0.26
N VAL A 59 -13.54 -9.37 -0.88
CA VAL A 59 -13.08 -9.75 -2.24
C VAL A 59 -12.59 -11.18 -2.23
N ALA A 60 -11.80 -11.57 -1.23
CA ALA A 60 -11.29 -12.93 -1.08
C ALA A 60 -12.40 -13.97 -0.90
N LYS A 61 -13.44 -13.64 -0.13
CA LYS A 61 -14.62 -14.49 0.09
C LYS A 61 -15.46 -14.64 -1.17
N THR A 62 -15.63 -13.55 -1.91
CA THR A 62 -16.53 -13.50 -3.07
C THR A 62 -15.86 -14.00 -4.35
N TYR A 63 -14.55 -13.74 -4.50
CA TYR A 63 -13.76 -14.05 -5.70
C TYR A 63 -12.43 -14.76 -5.35
N PRO A 64 -12.48 -15.95 -4.72
CA PRO A 64 -11.27 -16.63 -4.24
C PRO A 64 -10.31 -17.05 -5.36
N ASP A 65 -10.81 -17.25 -6.55
CA ASP A 65 -10.03 -17.55 -7.75
C ASP A 65 -9.14 -16.37 -8.19
N VAL A 66 -9.62 -15.13 -8.04
CA VAL A 66 -8.82 -13.92 -8.25
C VAL A 66 -7.64 -13.88 -7.28
N VAL A 67 -7.88 -14.20 -6.00
CA VAL A 67 -6.83 -14.24 -4.97
C VAL A 67 -5.79 -15.31 -5.29
N LYS A 68 -6.22 -16.53 -5.64
CA LYS A 68 -5.32 -17.62 -6.05
C LYS A 68 -4.45 -17.23 -7.25
N LYS A 69 -5.05 -16.55 -8.23
CA LYS A 69 -4.33 -16.07 -9.42
C LYS A 69 -3.23 -15.07 -9.07
N ILE A 70 -3.51 -14.12 -8.17
CA ILE A 70 -2.51 -13.16 -7.69
C ILE A 70 -1.42 -13.87 -6.87
N ALA A 71 -1.82 -14.71 -5.89
CA ALA A 71 -0.92 -15.39 -4.96
C ALA A 71 0.06 -16.35 -5.65
N ALA A 72 -0.25 -16.84 -6.85
CA ALA A 72 0.64 -17.70 -7.62
C ALA A 72 1.99 -17.05 -7.97
N LYS A 73 2.08 -15.71 -7.98
CA LYS A 73 3.28 -14.98 -8.41
C LYS A 73 3.65 -13.79 -7.53
N TYR A 74 2.72 -13.28 -6.73
CA TYR A 74 2.86 -12.02 -6.02
C TYR A 74 2.58 -12.17 -4.53
N GLN A 75 3.17 -11.27 -3.74
CA GLN A 75 2.94 -11.19 -2.30
C GLN A 75 1.53 -10.71 -2.00
N ILE A 76 0.88 -11.38 -1.03
CA ILE A 76 -0.44 -11.01 -0.51
C ILE A 76 -0.30 -10.37 0.86
N GLY A 77 -1.08 -9.32 1.10
CA GLY A 77 -1.31 -8.71 2.40
C GLY A 77 -2.80 -8.56 2.69
N SER A 78 -3.16 -8.35 3.95
CA SER A 78 -4.54 -8.09 4.37
C SER A 78 -4.88 -6.60 4.24
N HIS A 79 -6.11 -6.31 3.76
CA HIS A 79 -6.71 -4.98 3.73
C HIS A 79 -8.03 -4.96 4.52
N THR A 80 -8.04 -5.62 5.71
CA THR A 80 -9.21 -5.89 6.55
C THR A 80 -10.22 -6.84 5.90
N MET A 81 -11.25 -7.26 6.66
CA MET A 81 -12.32 -8.10 6.10
C MET A 81 -13.35 -7.27 5.35
N ASN A 82 -13.76 -6.13 5.93
CA ASN A 82 -14.95 -5.39 5.50
C ASN A 82 -14.64 -3.94 5.07
N HIS A 83 -13.36 -3.61 4.83
CA HIS A 83 -12.94 -2.28 4.37
C HIS A 83 -13.42 -1.13 5.27
N GLN A 84 -13.48 -1.37 6.59
CA GLN A 84 -13.90 -0.34 7.55
C GLN A 84 -12.71 0.47 8.05
N LEU A 85 -12.95 1.75 8.35
CA LEU A 85 -11.92 2.62 8.92
C LEU A 85 -11.60 2.20 10.36
N VAL A 86 -10.33 2.15 10.73
CA VAL A 86 -9.87 1.68 12.05
C VAL A 86 -10.50 2.49 13.19
N TRP A 87 -10.53 3.82 13.06
CA TRP A 87 -11.10 4.72 14.07
C TRP A 87 -12.64 4.64 14.21
N GLN A 88 -13.32 3.85 13.38
CA GLN A 88 -14.76 3.57 13.50
C GLN A 88 -15.03 2.25 14.21
N GLN A 89 -14.01 1.55 14.65
CA GLN A 89 -14.08 0.24 15.29
C GLN A 89 -13.53 0.30 16.71
N THR A 90 -14.06 -0.56 17.59
CA THR A 90 -13.36 -0.86 18.84
C THR A 90 -12.15 -1.77 18.59
N PRO A 91 -11.20 -1.89 19.52
CA PRO A 91 -10.08 -2.81 19.40
C PRO A 91 -10.54 -4.26 19.13
N GLU A 92 -11.61 -4.71 19.77
CA GLU A 92 -12.16 -6.06 19.62
C GLU A 92 -12.78 -6.28 18.24
N GLU A 93 -13.51 -5.29 17.72
CA GLU A 93 -14.07 -5.32 16.36
C GLU A 93 -12.97 -5.36 15.32
N PHE A 94 -11.94 -4.52 15.47
CA PHE A 94 -10.79 -4.48 14.58
C PHE A 94 -10.01 -5.81 14.59
N ARG A 95 -9.75 -6.38 15.79
CA ARG A 95 -9.10 -7.68 15.92
C ARG A 95 -9.86 -8.76 15.15
N LYS A 96 -11.17 -8.86 15.37
CA LYS A 96 -12.03 -9.86 14.71
C LYS A 96 -12.04 -9.68 13.19
N ASP A 97 -12.10 -8.43 12.71
CA ASP A 97 -12.13 -8.11 11.29
C ASP A 97 -10.81 -8.54 10.61
N VAL A 98 -9.67 -8.13 11.17
CA VAL A 98 -8.34 -8.44 10.62
C VAL A 98 -8.03 -9.94 10.71
N GLU A 99 -8.30 -10.59 11.85
CA GLU A 99 -8.09 -12.03 12.05
C GLU A 99 -8.89 -12.84 11.02
N SER A 100 -10.16 -12.48 10.80
CA SER A 100 -11.01 -13.13 9.80
C SER A 100 -10.45 -12.99 8.38
N SER A 101 -9.92 -11.81 8.04
CA SER A 101 -9.28 -11.57 6.75
C SER A 101 -7.99 -12.39 6.59
N ILE A 102 -7.11 -12.37 7.59
CA ILE A 102 -5.85 -13.11 7.57
C ILE A 102 -6.12 -14.60 7.38
N LYS A 103 -6.99 -15.18 8.21
CA LYS A 103 -7.34 -16.60 8.14
C LYS A 103 -7.88 -16.99 6.77
N LEU A 104 -8.83 -16.23 6.25
CA LEU A 104 -9.39 -16.49 4.92
C LEU A 104 -8.35 -16.43 3.81
N LEU A 105 -7.46 -15.44 3.84
CA LEU A 105 -6.38 -15.31 2.85
C LEU A 105 -5.38 -16.46 2.97
N GLN A 106 -5.03 -16.89 4.19
CA GLN A 106 -4.17 -18.06 4.41
C GLN A 106 -4.81 -19.35 3.89
N ASP A 107 -6.10 -19.55 4.17
CA ASP A 107 -6.86 -20.74 3.69
C ASP A 107 -6.90 -20.81 2.15
N ILE A 108 -7.03 -19.66 1.48
CA ILE A 108 -7.08 -19.60 0.01
C ILE A 108 -5.70 -19.78 -0.62
N THR A 109 -4.65 -19.18 -0.03
CA THR A 109 -3.32 -19.07 -0.66
C THR A 109 -2.33 -20.11 -0.19
N GLY A 110 -2.55 -20.71 0.99
CA GLY A 110 -1.60 -21.60 1.65
C GLY A 110 -0.33 -20.88 2.14
N GLN A 111 -0.31 -19.55 2.18
CA GLN A 111 0.85 -18.73 2.53
C GLN A 111 0.59 -17.92 3.80
N PRO A 112 1.62 -17.62 4.61
CA PRO A 112 1.47 -16.69 5.73
C PRO A 112 1.16 -15.27 5.24
N ILE A 113 0.24 -14.58 5.90
CA ILE A 113 -0.11 -13.20 5.64
C ILE A 113 0.61 -12.32 6.65
N GLU A 114 1.70 -11.69 6.24
CA GLU A 114 2.60 -10.92 7.10
C GLU A 114 2.55 -9.41 6.83
N CYS A 115 1.81 -8.98 5.80
CA CYS A 115 1.66 -7.58 5.41
C CYS A 115 0.25 -7.08 5.66
N PHE A 116 0.14 -5.84 6.10
CA PHE A 116 -1.14 -5.19 6.34
C PHE A 116 -1.17 -3.76 5.78
N ARG A 117 -2.35 -3.32 5.36
CA ARG A 117 -2.68 -1.92 5.10
C ARG A 117 -4.09 -1.61 5.58
N ALA A 118 -4.24 -0.56 6.40
CA ALA A 118 -5.54 -0.09 6.83
C ALA A 118 -6.29 0.63 5.70
N PRO A 119 -7.58 0.37 5.50
CA PRO A 119 -8.42 1.13 4.58
C PRO A 119 -8.32 2.63 4.84
N GLY A 120 -8.14 3.42 3.77
CA GLY A 120 -8.04 4.88 3.87
C GLY A 120 -6.87 5.38 4.72
N PHE A 121 -5.85 4.56 4.99
CA PHE A 121 -4.73 4.91 5.87
C PHE A 121 -5.21 5.37 7.25
N SER A 122 -6.17 4.64 7.83
CA SER A 122 -7.00 5.09 8.94
C SER A 122 -6.45 4.77 10.33
N ILE A 123 -5.24 4.24 10.46
CA ILE A 123 -4.53 4.21 11.74
C ILE A 123 -3.99 5.62 11.99
N ARG A 124 -4.47 6.28 13.05
CA ARG A 124 -4.00 7.59 13.52
C ARG A 124 -3.27 7.39 14.85
N GLU A 125 -2.66 8.42 15.39
CA GLU A 125 -2.00 8.36 16.70
C GLU A 125 -2.96 7.90 17.82
N SER A 126 -4.25 8.25 17.72
CA SER A 126 -5.29 7.83 18.68
C SER A 126 -5.66 6.34 18.58
N GLU A 127 -5.36 5.68 17.47
CA GLU A 127 -5.59 4.25 17.25
C GLU A 127 -4.28 3.45 17.27
N SER A 128 -3.25 3.91 17.98
CA SER A 128 -1.96 3.21 18.13
C SER A 128 -2.09 1.78 18.68
N TRP A 129 -3.14 1.48 19.45
CA TRP A 129 -3.51 0.12 19.88
C TRP A 129 -3.65 -0.88 18.73
N ALA A 130 -3.87 -0.41 17.51
CA ALA A 130 -3.97 -1.27 16.33
C ALA A 130 -2.65 -2.02 16.06
N TYR A 131 -1.49 -1.42 16.37
CA TYR A 131 -0.19 -2.07 16.17
C TYR A 131 0.01 -3.27 17.09
N ASP A 132 -0.50 -3.23 18.32
CA ASP A 132 -0.46 -4.37 19.24
C ASP A 132 -1.26 -5.54 18.68
N ILE A 133 -2.46 -5.25 18.17
CA ILE A 133 -3.33 -6.25 17.58
C ILE A 133 -2.71 -6.85 16.31
N LEU A 134 -2.13 -6.02 15.44
CA LEU A 134 -1.48 -6.47 14.21
C LEU A 134 -0.28 -7.37 14.52
N ALA A 135 0.55 -7.00 15.51
CA ALA A 135 1.68 -7.82 15.94
C ALA A 135 1.24 -9.16 16.51
N ASP A 136 0.23 -9.19 17.38
CA ASP A 136 -0.35 -10.41 17.95
C ASP A 136 -0.90 -11.36 16.86
N LEU A 137 -1.44 -10.80 15.78
CA LEU A 137 -1.96 -11.55 14.63
C LEU A 137 -0.85 -11.97 13.63
N GLY A 138 0.43 -11.69 13.95
CA GLY A 138 1.58 -12.12 13.15
C GLY A 138 1.91 -11.22 11.97
N ILE A 139 1.35 -10.02 11.89
CA ILE A 139 1.74 -9.01 10.91
C ILE A 139 3.14 -8.51 11.25
N LYS A 140 4.03 -8.50 10.27
CA LYS A 140 5.42 -8.04 10.39
C LYS A 140 5.67 -6.71 9.71
N TYR A 141 4.88 -6.38 8.69
CA TYR A 141 5.05 -5.22 7.82
C TYR A 141 3.73 -4.47 7.70
N ASP A 142 3.71 -3.23 8.18
CA ASP A 142 2.58 -2.33 7.96
C ASP A 142 2.89 -1.33 6.84
N CYS A 143 1.86 -0.94 6.12
CA CYS A 143 1.92 0.06 5.05
C CYS A 143 0.78 1.08 5.21
N SER A 144 0.36 1.37 6.45
CA SER A 144 -0.82 2.18 6.75
C SER A 144 -0.51 3.64 7.03
N VAL A 145 0.77 4.02 7.23
CA VAL A 145 1.11 5.40 7.53
C VAL A 145 1.07 6.26 6.28
N PHE A 146 0.22 7.28 6.33
CA PHE A 146 0.15 8.37 5.37
C PHE A 146 0.68 9.63 6.08
N PRO A 147 1.95 10.04 5.83
CA PRO A 147 2.63 11.07 6.63
C PRO A 147 2.21 12.50 6.24
N ALA A 148 0.91 12.71 6.11
CA ALA A 148 0.26 13.99 5.82
C ALA A 148 -1.20 13.95 6.30
N HIS A 149 -1.91 15.07 6.19
CA HIS A 149 -3.36 15.07 6.42
C HIS A 149 -4.10 14.31 5.33
N HIS A 150 -4.96 13.40 5.72
CA HIS A 150 -5.82 12.61 4.84
C HIS A 150 -7.28 12.64 5.32
N ALA A 151 -8.24 12.53 4.39
CA ALA A 151 -9.67 12.64 4.70
C ALA A 151 -10.19 11.52 5.61
N HIS A 152 -9.56 10.36 5.60
CA HIS A 152 -9.99 9.16 6.33
C HIS A 152 -9.02 8.73 7.43
N GLY A 153 -7.86 9.36 7.51
CA GLY A 153 -6.81 8.99 8.46
C GLY A 153 -5.60 9.90 8.30
N GLY A 154 -4.44 9.27 8.23
CA GLY A 154 -3.17 9.96 8.10
C GLY A 154 -2.56 10.31 9.45
N MET A 155 -1.25 10.35 9.45
CA MET A 155 -0.41 10.62 10.62
C MET A 155 0.56 11.75 10.25
N ALA A 156 0.04 12.99 10.27
CA ALA A 156 0.80 14.17 9.81
C ALA A 156 2.06 14.43 10.64
N GLY A 157 2.04 14.02 11.92
CA GLY A 157 3.18 14.08 12.85
C GLY A 157 4.24 13.00 12.62
N PHE A 158 3.96 11.99 11.80
CA PHE A 158 4.95 10.97 11.47
C PHE A 158 6.17 11.59 10.78
N GLY A 159 7.35 11.39 11.34
CA GLY A 159 8.59 12.09 11.01
C GLY A 159 9.03 12.01 9.54
N ALA A 160 10.06 11.23 9.23
CA ALA A 160 10.54 11.06 7.86
C ALA A 160 9.62 10.10 7.07
N PRO A 161 9.29 10.37 5.79
CA PRO A 161 8.47 9.50 4.95
C PRO A 161 9.32 8.34 4.37
N VAL A 162 9.97 7.58 5.25
CA VAL A 162 10.86 6.45 4.94
C VAL A 162 10.54 5.28 5.86
N PRO A 163 10.92 4.04 5.49
CA PRO A 163 10.79 2.89 6.36
C PRO A 163 11.32 3.15 7.75
N SER A 164 10.52 2.83 8.75
CA SER A 164 10.76 3.17 10.16
C SER A 164 10.28 2.01 11.06
N LEU A 165 10.82 1.92 12.26
CA LEU A 165 10.25 1.08 13.32
C LEU A 165 9.26 1.92 14.13
N ILE A 166 7.99 1.51 14.14
CA ILE A 166 7.00 2.06 15.06
C ILE A 166 7.13 1.29 16.37
N LYS A 167 7.26 2.03 17.48
CA LYS A 167 7.23 1.48 18.84
C LYS A 167 5.96 1.93 19.56
N HIS A 168 5.20 0.93 20.03
CA HIS A 168 4.07 1.11 20.92
C HIS A 168 4.17 0.08 22.06
N GLY A 169 4.44 0.56 23.30
CA GLY A 169 4.78 -0.33 24.41
C GLY A 169 5.97 -1.24 24.07
N ASP A 170 5.77 -2.56 24.17
CA ASP A 170 6.78 -3.58 23.84
C ASP A 170 6.76 -4.01 22.36
N VAL A 171 5.81 -3.50 21.57
CA VAL A 171 5.65 -3.85 20.16
C VAL A 171 6.54 -2.99 19.29
N GLU A 172 7.25 -3.63 18.36
CA GLU A 172 7.97 -3.00 17.25
C GLU A 172 7.38 -3.46 15.92
N MET A 173 6.81 -2.50 15.15
CA MET A 173 6.25 -2.76 13.84
C MET A 173 7.11 -2.13 12.73
N LYS A 174 7.44 -2.90 11.70
CA LYS A 174 8.14 -2.41 10.51
C LYS A 174 7.16 -1.68 9.60
N GLU A 175 7.29 -0.37 9.52
CA GLU A 175 6.40 0.50 8.73
C GLU A 175 7.02 0.93 7.41
N PHE A 176 6.21 0.90 6.36
CA PHE A 176 6.52 1.42 5.02
C PHE A 176 5.57 2.56 4.67
N PRO A 177 5.85 3.79 5.08
CA PRO A 177 4.94 4.92 4.88
C PRO A 177 4.79 5.29 3.40
N VAL A 178 3.64 5.82 3.04
CA VAL A 178 3.40 6.32 1.67
C VAL A 178 4.33 7.51 1.39
N THR A 179 4.94 7.49 0.20
CA THR A 179 5.87 8.57 -0.19
C THR A 179 5.13 9.89 -0.37
N THR A 180 5.66 10.92 0.27
CA THR A 180 5.17 12.30 0.13
C THR A 180 6.20 13.19 -0.51
N LYS A 181 5.74 14.29 -1.10
CA LYS A 181 6.59 15.40 -1.56
C LYS A 181 6.06 16.72 -0.99
N THR A 182 6.97 17.56 -0.53
CA THR A 182 6.61 18.91 -0.08
C THR A 182 6.61 19.87 -1.29
N ILE A 183 5.45 20.50 -1.55
CA ILE A 183 5.28 21.50 -2.59
C ILE A 183 4.65 22.74 -1.93
N LEU A 184 5.32 23.87 -2.05
CA LEU A 184 4.88 25.14 -1.41
C LEU A 184 4.53 24.97 0.07
N GLY A 185 5.37 24.24 0.82
CA GLY A 185 5.19 23.98 2.25
C GLY A 185 4.13 22.94 2.61
N LYS A 186 3.42 22.36 1.63
CA LYS A 186 2.39 21.33 1.86
C LYS A 186 2.91 19.96 1.45
N LYS A 187 2.79 18.97 2.35
CA LYS A 187 3.05 17.55 2.02
C LYS A 187 1.90 17.02 1.17
N ILE A 188 2.21 16.47 0.01
CA ILE A 188 1.27 15.78 -0.89
C ILE A 188 1.74 14.36 -1.18
N VAL A 189 0.82 13.44 -1.28
CA VAL A 189 1.05 12.11 -1.85
C VAL A 189 0.80 12.21 -3.35
N PHE A 190 1.77 11.83 -4.15
CA PHE A 190 1.70 11.98 -5.61
C PHE A 190 1.76 10.63 -6.34
N SER A 191 2.29 9.60 -5.69
CA SER A 191 2.60 8.29 -6.27
C SER A 191 1.50 7.26 -6.09
N GLY A 192 0.28 7.67 -5.72
CA GLY A 192 -0.81 6.72 -5.50
C GLY A 192 -2.21 7.25 -5.75
N GLY A 193 -3.14 6.32 -5.95
CA GLY A 193 -4.57 6.57 -6.10
C GLY A 193 -4.93 7.65 -7.12
N GLY A 194 -5.81 8.57 -6.72
CA GLY A 194 -6.25 9.67 -7.57
C GLY A 194 -5.14 10.61 -8.02
N TYR A 195 -4.10 10.80 -7.21
CA TYR A 195 -2.97 11.66 -7.60
C TYR A 195 -2.11 11.02 -8.69
N PHE A 196 -1.86 9.71 -8.62
CA PHE A 196 -1.18 9.00 -9.72
C PHE A 196 -1.89 9.23 -11.06
N ARG A 197 -3.22 9.24 -11.07
CA ARG A 197 -4.03 9.47 -12.27
C ARG A 197 -3.97 10.93 -12.74
N LEU A 198 -4.08 11.87 -11.79
CA LEU A 198 -4.20 13.31 -12.05
C LEU A 198 -2.88 13.95 -12.49
N VAL A 199 -1.76 13.62 -11.81
CA VAL A 199 -0.46 14.27 -12.06
C VAL A 199 0.05 13.92 -13.47
N PRO A 200 0.43 14.91 -14.31
CA PRO A 200 1.03 14.64 -15.62
C PRO A 200 2.26 13.73 -15.49
N TYR A 201 2.43 12.80 -16.45
CA TYR A 201 3.49 11.79 -16.34
C TYR A 201 4.90 12.36 -16.17
N ARG A 202 5.23 13.44 -16.87
CA ARG A 202 6.54 14.11 -16.74
C ARG A 202 6.82 14.56 -15.31
N LEU A 203 5.83 15.12 -14.63
CA LEU A 203 5.96 15.53 -13.22
C LEU A 203 6.03 14.32 -12.28
N LEU A 204 5.17 13.32 -12.50
CA LEU A 204 5.20 12.07 -11.74
C LEU A 204 6.60 11.42 -11.84
N LYS A 205 7.16 11.33 -13.05
CA LYS A 205 8.50 10.78 -13.28
C LYS A 205 9.59 11.59 -12.57
N SER A 206 9.56 12.92 -12.69
CA SER A 206 10.53 13.80 -12.03
C SER A 206 10.49 13.67 -10.52
N TRP A 207 9.30 13.72 -9.92
CA TRP A 207 9.14 13.61 -8.47
C TRP A 207 9.51 12.23 -7.95
N SER A 208 9.16 11.18 -8.70
CA SER A 208 9.55 9.81 -8.35
C SER A 208 11.07 9.62 -8.43
N ALA A 209 11.73 10.20 -9.44
CA ALA A 209 13.17 10.14 -9.57
C ALA A 209 13.90 10.86 -8.41
N GLU A 210 13.37 12.00 -7.98
CA GLU A 210 13.90 12.70 -6.81
C GLU A 210 13.86 11.82 -5.55
N CYS A 211 12.71 11.18 -5.27
CA CYS A 211 12.56 10.28 -4.12
C CYS A 211 13.43 9.03 -4.27
N ALA A 212 13.43 8.39 -5.45
CA ALA A 212 14.22 7.19 -5.73
C ALA A 212 15.74 7.44 -5.65
N ASN A 213 16.18 8.68 -5.86
CA ASN A 213 17.58 9.11 -5.73
C ASN A 213 17.94 9.64 -4.32
N GLY A 214 16.96 9.64 -3.39
CA GLY A 214 17.20 10.02 -1.99
C GLY A 214 17.19 11.52 -1.71
N TYR A 215 16.59 12.32 -2.57
CA TYR A 215 16.41 13.74 -2.32
C TYR A 215 15.43 13.99 -1.15
N ALA A 216 15.66 15.06 -0.39
CA ALA A 216 14.78 15.53 0.70
C ALA A 216 14.50 14.49 1.81
N ASN A 217 15.54 13.79 2.29
CA ASN A 217 15.46 12.82 3.39
C ASN A 217 14.71 11.51 3.09
N HIS A 218 14.48 11.19 1.82
CA HIS A 218 13.95 9.88 1.40
C HIS A 218 15.05 8.83 1.29
N MET A 219 15.88 8.68 2.33
CA MET A 219 17.02 7.76 2.33
C MET A 219 16.77 6.59 3.27
N VAL A 220 17.12 5.38 2.79
CA VAL A 220 16.95 4.11 3.53
C VAL A 220 18.30 3.39 3.58
N PRO A 221 18.72 2.87 4.74
CA PRO A 221 19.95 2.07 4.89
C PRO A 221 19.72 0.69 4.26
N ARG A 222 20.13 0.51 3.00
CA ARG A 222 20.04 -0.76 2.29
C ARG A 222 21.25 -1.63 2.60
N ILE A 223 21.03 -2.89 2.93
CA ILE A 223 22.06 -3.91 3.11
C ILE A 223 22.87 -4.07 1.81
N TRP A 224 24.19 -4.09 1.96
CA TRP A 224 25.10 -4.30 0.85
C TRP A 224 25.38 -5.79 0.66
N HIS A 225 25.30 -6.24 -0.60
CA HIS A 225 25.64 -7.61 -0.99
C HIS A 225 26.87 -7.59 -1.91
N ASP A 226 27.71 -8.58 -1.80
CA ASP A 226 28.83 -8.79 -2.71
C ASP A 226 28.37 -9.27 -4.10
N LYS A 227 29.30 -9.52 -5.01
CA LYS A 227 28.98 -9.99 -6.37
C LYS A 227 28.36 -11.39 -6.40
N ALA A 228 28.55 -12.19 -5.35
CA ALA A 228 27.98 -13.53 -5.20
C ALA A 228 26.60 -13.49 -4.54
N GLY A 229 26.14 -12.34 -4.08
CA GLY A 229 24.86 -12.14 -3.42
C GLY A 229 24.88 -12.34 -1.90
N ASN A 230 26.07 -12.47 -1.30
CA ASN A 230 26.20 -12.61 0.15
C ASN A 230 26.15 -11.24 0.84
N VAL A 231 25.57 -11.18 2.03
CA VAL A 231 25.59 -9.99 2.87
C VAL A 231 27.02 -9.68 3.28
N VAL A 232 27.48 -8.46 3.02
CA VAL A 232 28.77 -7.99 3.49
C VAL A 232 28.64 -7.49 4.92
N MET A 233 29.38 -8.10 5.85
CA MET A 233 29.40 -7.72 7.26
C MET A 233 30.51 -6.70 7.53
N GLY A 234 30.22 -5.72 8.39
CA GLY A 234 31.20 -4.78 8.91
C GLY A 234 31.97 -5.34 10.10
N ASP A 235 33.04 -4.64 10.50
CA ASP A 235 33.86 -5.00 11.67
C ASP A 235 33.09 -4.85 13.00
N ASP A 236 31.97 -4.12 12.98
CA ASP A 236 31.02 -3.92 14.09
C ASP A 236 30.03 -5.06 14.26
N GLY A 237 30.07 -6.09 13.42
CA GLY A 237 29.15 -7.23 13.43
C GLY A 237 27.80 -6.95 12.78
N PHE A 238 27.59 -5.76 12.21
CA PHE A 238 26.36 -5.42 11.49
C PHE A 238 26.57 -5.42 9.97
N PRO A 239 25.50 -5.57 9.18
CA PRO A 239 25.60 -5.46 7.73
C PRO A 239 26.13 -4.09 7.29
N VAL A 240 27.06 -4.10 6.34
CA VAL A 240 27.46 -2.88 5.63
C VAL A 240 26.24 -2.34 4.89
N THR A 241 25.98 -1.03 5.01
CA THR A 241 24.82 -0.40 4.38
C THR A 241 25.23 0.70 3.41
N ARG A 242 24.40 0.88 2.39
CA ARG A 242 24.44 2.07 1.52
C ARG A 242 23.08 2.74 1.55
N ASN A 243 23.06 4.03 1.75
CA ASN A 243 21.83 4.79 1.70
C ASN A 243 21.34 4.85 0.25
N VAL A 244 20.07 4.44 0.05
CA VAL A 244 19.36 4.51 -1.23
C VAL A 244 18.07 5.28 -1.06
N GLY A 245 17.57 5.85 -2.14
CA GLY A 245 16.28 6.55 -2.10
C GLY A 245 15.12 5.60 -1.87
N TYR A 246 14.00 6.16 -1.40
CA TYR A 246 12.76 5.45 -1.08
C TYR A 246 11.59 6.02 -1.86
N LEU A 247 10.80 5.11 -2.45
CA LEU A 247 9.57 5.43 -3.16
C LEU A 247 8.57 4.30 -2.95
N LEU A 248 7.43 4.57 -2.34
CA LEU A 248 6.30 3.66 -2.28
C LEU A 248 5.14 4.21 -3.11
N SER A 249 4.65 3.39 -4.04
CA SER A 249 3.48 3.70 -4.86
C SER A 249 2.35 2.73 -4.55
N TYR A 250 1.11 3.25 -4.49
CA TYR A 250 -0.08 2.43 -4.31
C TYR A 250 -1.14 2.76 -5.38
N ILE A 251 -1.79 1.72 -5.89
CA ILE A 251 -2.76 1.82 -6.99
C ILE A 251 -3.92 0.86 -6.69
N HIS A 252 -5.14 1.24 -7.05
CA HIS A 252 -6.29 0.34 -6.97
C HIS A 252 -6.62 -0.22 -8.37
N PRO A 253 -7.18 -1.41 -8.49
CA PRO A 253 -7.63 -1.96 -9.77
C PRO A 253 -8.54 -0.99 -10.54
N ARG A 254 -9.43 -0.31 -9.82
CA ARG A 254 -10.31 0.71 -10.39
C ARG A 254 -9.58 1.92 -11.00
N ASP A 255 -8.39 2.25 -10.53
CA ASP A 255 -7.63 3.38 -11.06
C ASP A 255 -7.22 3.17 -12.53
N LEU A 256 -7.17 1.92 -12.96
CA LEU A 256 -6.78 1.51 -14.32
C LEU A 256 -7.97 1.15 -15.22
N ASP A 257 -9.20 1.28 -14.70
CA ASP A 257 -10.42 0.90 -15.40
C ASP A 257 -11.12 2.08 -16.07
N GLY A 258 -10.73 2.36 -17.29
CA GLY A 258 -11.34 3.44 -18.10
C GLY A 258 -12.81 3.23 -18.47
N GLY A 259 -13.33 2.01 -18.28
CA GLY A 259 -14.71 1.62 -18.55
C GLY A 259 -15.60 1.48 -17.32
N GLN A 260 -15.07 1.76 -16.11
CA GLN A 260 -15.86 1.60 -14.88
C GLN A 260 -17.11 2.47 -14.86
N PRO A 261 -18.24 1.97 -14.31
CA PRO A 261 -19.44 2.76 -14.15
C PRO A 261 -19.21 3.97 -13.22
N MET A 262 -20.03 4.99 -13.37
CA MET A 262 -20.05 6.12 -12.45
C MET A 262 -21.14 5.94 -11.41
N LEU A 263 -20.78 6.03 -10.12
CA LEU A 263 -21.76 6.01 -9.04
C LEU A 263 -22.69 7.23 -9.13
N GLU A 264 -23.97 6.97 -9.09
CA GLU A 264 -24.98 8.02 -9.02
C GLU A 264 -24.98 8.69 -7.64
N GLY A 265 -25.37 9.96 -7.58
CA GLY A 265 -25.45 10.72 -6.33
C GLY A 265 -24.11 11.23 -5.77
N LEU A 266 -22.99 10.99 -6.43
CA LEU A 266 -21.71 11.54 -5.97
C LEU A 266 -21.67 13.08 -6.19
N PRO A 267 -21.25 13.86 -5.17
CA PRO A 267 -20.98 15.29 -5.33
C PRO A 267 -19.93 15.55 -6.45
N LEU A 268 -20.05 16.63 -7.21
CA LEU A 268 -19.18 16.95 -8.35
C LEU A 268 -17.69 16.87 -8.03
N LYS A 269 -17.26 17.43 -6.90
CA LYS A 269 -15.86 17.38 -6.43
C LYS A 269 -15.39 15.94 -6.21
N ARG A 270 -16.27 15.09 -5.65
CA ARG A 270 -15.98 13.67 -5.41
C ARG A 270 -15.95 12.90 -6.73
N LYS A 271 -16.92 13.16 -7.61
CA LYS A 271 -16.96 12.58 -8.95
C LYS A 271 -15.68 12.87 -9.72
N PHE A 272 -15.24 14.15 -9.74
CA PHE A 272 -13.97 14.51 -10.36
C PHE A 272 -12.80 13.71 -9.79
N LYS A 273 -12.60 13.71 -8.46
CA LYS A 273 -11.51 12.96 -7.81
C LYS A 273 -11.54 11.46 -8.10
N SER A 274 -12.73 10.87 -8.20
CA SER A 274 -12.90 9.43 -8.41
C SER A 274 -12.65 8.98 -9.84
N TYR A 275 -12.86 9.84 -10.84
CA TYR A 275 -12.85 9.43 -12.25
C TYR A 275 -11.84 10.17 -13.14
N VAL A 276 -11.23 11.27 -12.66
CA VAL A 276 -10.23 12.00 -13.43
C VAL A 276 -9.03 11.11 -13.78
N GLY A 277 -8.63 11.14 -15.06
CA GLY A 277 -7.41 10.48 -15.54
C GLY A 277 -7.46 8.96 -15.64
N VAL A 278 -8.59 8.30 -15.35
CA VAL A 278 -8.71 6.83 -15.35
C VAL A 278 -8.39 6.24 -16.73
N LYS A 279 -8.90 6.83 -17.82
CA LYS A 279 -8.72 6.29 -19.19
C LYS A 279 -7.26 6.12 -19.63
N GLY A 280 -6.34 6.95 -19.12
CA GLY A 280 -4.92 6.90 -19.47
C GLY A 280 -4.03 6.24 -18.41
N ALA A 281 -4.59 5.80 -17.29
CA ALA A 281 -3.79 5.38 -16.14
C ALA A 281 -3.07 4.04 -16.35
N ALA A 282 -3.66 3.10 -17.07
CA ALA A 282 -3.02 1.83 -17.38
C ALA A 282 -1.75 2.03 -18.24
N GLU A 283 -1.83 2.91 -19.26
CA GLU A 283 -0.66 3.23 -20.08
C GLU A 283 0.39 4.02 -19.29
N LYS A 284 -0.05 4.94 -18.43
CA LYS A 284 0.84 5.65 -17.49
C LYS A 284 1.59 4.67 -16.58
N LEU A 285 0.91 3.63 -16.06
CA LEU A 285 1.55 2.59 -15.26
C LEU A 285 2.61 1.82 -16.06
N ARG A 286 2.33 1.46 -17.31
CA ARG A 286 3.33 0.81 -18.19
C ARG A 286 4.59 1.64 -18.35
N TYR A 287 4.47 2.96 -18.61
CA TYR A 287 5.63 3.85 -18.65
C TYR A 287 6.35 3.94 -17.31
N TYR A 288 5.58 4.01 -16.22
CA TYR A 288 6.15 4.12 -14.89
C TYR A 288 7.00 2.92 -14.51
N LEU A 289 6.54 1.70 -14.85
CA LEU A 289 7.28 0.45 -14.59
C LEU A 289 8.47 0.23 -15.56
N LYS A 290 8.48 0.88 -16.71
CA LYS A 290 9.66 0.92 -17.59
C LYS A 290 10.74 1.86 -17.04
N ASP A 291 10.33 3.00 -16.48
CA ASP A 291 11.26 4.01 -15.98
C ASP A 291 11.82 3.69 -14.60
N PHE A 292 11.08 2.96 -13.76
CA PHE A 292 11.48 2.62 -12.39
C PHE A 292 11.37 1.11 -12.14
N LYS A 293 12.39 0.55 -11.47
CA LYS A 293 12.35 -0.84 -11.00
C LYS A 293 11.72 -0.90 -9.63
N PHE A 294 10.69 -1.74 -9.49
CA PHE A 294 9.96 -1.92 -8.24
C PHE A 294 10.12 -3.34 -7.69
N VAL A 295 9.94 -3.45 -6.38
CA VAL A 295 9.90 -4.72 -5.65
C VAL A 295 8.64 -4.77 -4.77
N ASP A 296 8.32 -5.95 -4.23
CA ASP A 296 7.31 -6.13 -3.18
C ASP A 296 7.84 -5.71 -1.79
N VAL A 297 6.94 -5.59 -0.82
CA VAL A 297 7.26 -5.19 0.57
C VAL A 297 8.24 -6.15 1.22
N LYS A 298 8.05 -7.47 1.07
CA LYS A 298 8.95 -8.46 1.66
C LYS A 298 10.36 -8.34 1.09
N THR A 299 10.49 -8.28 -0.23
CA THR A 299 11.81 -8.08 -0.87
C THR A 299 12.47 -6.78 -0.40
N ALA A 300 11.71 -5.71 -0.19
CA ALA A 300 12.23 -4.47 0.35
C ALA A 300 12.68 -4.66 1.81
N ALA A 301 11.84 -5.28 2.65
CA ALA A 301 12.13 -5.51 4.07
C ALA A 301 13.39 -6.34 4.29
N ASP A 302 13.58 -7.38 3.49
CA ASP A 302 14.76 -8.27 3.55
C ASP A 302 16.07 -7.53 3.16
N ASN A 303 15.96 -6.37 2.53
CA ASN A 303 17.11 -5.56 2.08
C ASN A 303 17.33 -4.27 2.90
N ILE A 304 16.56 -4.04 3.96
CA ILE A 304 16.71 -2.89 4.87
C ILE A 304 17.43 -3.32 6.14
N CYS A 305 18.44 -2.55 6.55
CA CYS A 305 19.05 -2.70 7.88
C CYS A 305 18.16 -1.99 8.90
N TRP A 306 17.27 -2.75 9.55
CA TRP A 306 16.25 -2.21 10.45
C TRP A 306 16.84 -1.61 11.73
N GLU A 307 18.05 -1.98 12.10
CA GLU A 307 18.79 -1.41 13.24
C GLU A 307 19.23 0.05 12.99
N LYS A 308 19.22 0.47 11.71
CA LYS A 308 19.67 1.81 11.28
C LYS A 308 18.55 2.70 10.75
N VAL A 309 17.29 2.26 10.79
CA VAL A 309 16.15 3.08 10.38
C VAL A 309 15.68 3.99 11.53
N PRO A 310 14.92 5.05 11.22
CA PRO A 310 14.26 5.85 12.25
C PRO A 310 13.34 5.01 13.13
N VAL A 311 13.31 5.32 14.44
CA VAL A 311 12.35 4.76 15.39
C VAL A 311 11.34 5.86 15.71
N VAL A 312 10.05 5.55 15.58
CA VAL A 312 8.93 6.46 15.90
C VAL A 312 8.13 5.84 17.03
N THR A 313 8.16 6.48 18.20
CA THR A 313 7.32 6.07 19.34
C THR A 313 5.98 6.80 19.26
N ILE A 314 4.89 6.04 19.41
CA ILE A 314 3.50 6.53 19.32
C ILE A 314 2.68 6.05 20.51
#